data_1e9f39c3def282e0b71f87d2197385af
#
_entry.id   1e9f39c3def282e0b71f87d2197385af
#
_cell.length_a   1.000
_cell.length_b   1.000
_cell.length_c   1.000
_cell.angle_alpha   90.00
_cell.angle_beta   90.00
_cell.angle_gamma   90.00
#
_symmetry.space_group_name_H-M   'P 1'
#
loop_
_entity.id
_entity.type
_entity.pdbx_description
1 polymer ?
#
loop_
_entity_poly.entity_id
_entity_poly.type
_entity_poly.pdbx_seq_one_letter_code
_entity_poly.pdbx_strand_id
1 'polypeptide(L)'
;MSSFLIARSRGVDMIALPVFPSRRLFQTELSYHVDSGITKPEELADKRLGVAEYQQTAALWIRGILEHDFGVSQYKIHWYMERSEEMSHGAATGFKPPAGISFNRIAPNKSLASTLLENELDVAHVASPWVLRANALDRSSRIAGKGDWNKIKPLFPDRMAEGARFYKQHGFLPVNHTYIIRGDIYRKCPWVAFNLYTGFVKAKALAREQLLERIPTALFFAPEYAAMTREMIGDDPFPYGVKANKVMLDAIIAFSHEQGLTPRKMTVEELFAQSTLDL
;
A
#
# COMPACT_ATOMS: atom_id res chain seq x y z
N MET A 1 -1.99 2.10 7.22
CA MET A 1 -3.33 2.76 7.20
C MET A 1 -4.46 1.75 7.36
N SER A 2 -4.59 0.73 6.53
CA SER A 2 -5.74 -0.18 6.56
C SER A 2 -6.02 -0.80 7.94
N SER A 3 -5.03 -1.42 8.58
CA SER A 3 -5.20 -1.98 9.94
C SER A 3 -5.65 -0.95 10.97
N PHE A 4 -5.20 0.31 10.83
CA PHE A 4 -5.66 1.41 11.68
C PHE A 4 -7.15 1.71 11.45
N LEU A 5 -7.58 1.81 10.19
CA LEU A 5 -9.01 2.03 9.86
C LEU A 5 -9.89 0.92 10.45
N ILE A 6 -9.49 -0.35 10.27
CA ILE A 6 -10.21 -1.50 10.82
C ILE A 6 -10.29 -1.43 12.34
N ALA A 7 -9.16 -1.21 13.02
CA ALA A 7 -9.12 -1.14 14.48
C ALA A 7 -9.98 0.02 15.02
N ARG A 8 -9.85 1.21 14.43
CA ARG A 8 -10.67 2.38 14.82
C ARG A 8 -12.15 2.15 14.60
N SER A 9 -12.55 1.55 13.48
CA SER A 9 -13.96 1.24 13.20
C SER A 9 -14.59 0.28 14.22
N ARG A 10 -13.75 -0.47 14.94
CA ARG A 10 -14.13 -1.39 16.02
C ARG A 10 -13.97 -0.82 17.42
N GLY A 11 -13.70 0.48 17.53
CA GLY A 11 -13.63 1.20 18.80
C GLY A 11 -12.28 1.12 19.51
N VAL A 12 -11.22 0.63 18.85
CA VAL A 12 -9.88 0.67 19.47
C VAL A 12 -9.47 2.13 19.72
N ASP A 13 -9.07 2.41 20.93
CA ASP A 13 -8.77 3.76 21.42
C ASP A 13 -7.39 4.24 20.98
N MET A 14 -7.33 4.80 19.78
CA MET A 14 -6.13 5.38 19.17
C MET A 14 -6.50 6.52 18.22
N ILE A 15 -5.59 7.43 17.97
CA ILE A 15 -5.76 8.55 17.05
C ILE A 15 -4.54 8.65 16.13
N ALA A 16 -4.75 9.00 14.86
CA ALA A 16 -3.66 9.17 13.91
C ALA A 16 -3.10 10.60 13.90
N LEU A 17 -1.84 10.70 13.49
CA LEU A 17 -1.20 11.94 13.04
C LEU A 17 -1.23 11.99 11.52
N PRO A 18 -1.48 13.15 10.89
CA PRO A 18 -1.45 13.26 9.44
C PRO A 18 -0.01 13.33 8.89
N VAL A 19 0.79 12.35 9.28
CA VAL A 19 2.18 12.14 8.89
C VAL A 19 2.26 10.85 8.09
N PHE A 20 2.64 10.95 6.83
CA PHE A 20 2.63 9.85 5.86
C PHE A 20 4.05 9.60 5.34
N PRO A 21 4.85 8.79 6.05
CA PRO A 21 6.29 8.67 5.78
C PRO A 21 6.61 7.91 4.49
N SER A 22 5.64 7.17 3.95
CA SER A 22 5.87 6.40 2.72
C SER A 22 4.63 6.39 1.82
N ARG A 23 4.89 6.51 0.52
CA ARG A 23 3.90 6.42 -0.55
C ARG A 23 4.40 5.47 -1.62
N ARG A 24 3.50 4.73 -2.24
CA ARG A 24 3.86 3.75 -3.27
C ARG A 24 2.73 3.60 -4.27
N LEU A 25 3.09 3.33 -5.51
CA LEU A 25 2.15 2.92 -6.56
C LEU A 25 2.00 1.40 -6.49
N PHE A 26 1.16 0.91 -5.58
CA PHE A 26 1.06 -0.52 -5.26
C PHE A 26 0.65 -1.40 -6.45
N GLN A 27 -0.17 -0.89 -7.37
CA GLN A 27 -0.54 -1.61 -8.58
C GLN A 27 0.68 -1.93 -9.46
N THR A 28 1.69 -1.06 -9.47
CA THR A 28 2.92 -1.29 -10.26
C THR A 28 3.83 -2.37 -9.66
N GLU A 29 3.48 -2.89 -8.50
CA GLU A 29 4.18 -3.99 -7.83
C GLU A 29 3.54 -5.35 -8.10
N LEU A 30 2.52 -5.40 -8.96
CA LEU A 30 1.95 -6.64 -9.45
C LEU A 30 2.83 -7.24 -10.54
N SER A 31 3.18 -8.50 -10.37
CA SER A 31 3.88 -9.30 -11.37
C SER A 31 3.08 -10.54 -11.71
N TYR A 32 3.13 -10.96 -12.97
CA TYR A 32 2.39 -12.11 -13.47
C TYR A 32 3.32 -13.16 -14.09
N HIS A 33 2.86 -14.42 -14.13
CA HIS A 33 3.52 -15.49 -14.85
C HIS A 33 3.09 -15.45 -16.33
N VAL A 34 4.02 -15.52 -17.27
CA VAL A 34 3.71 -15.38 -18.72
C VAL A 34 2.73 -16.44 -19.23
N ASP A 35 2.76 -17.64 -18.67
CA ASP A 35 1.87 -18.74 -19.03
C ASP A 35 0.42 -18.54 -18.54
N SER A 36 0.13 -17.49 -17.73
CA SER A 36 -1.22 -17.13 -17.29
C SER A 36 -2.07 -16.48 -18.39
N GLY A 37 -1.44 -16.05 -19.48
CA GLY A 37 -2.09 -15.36 -20.60
C GLY A 37 -2.50 -13.92 -20.30
N ILE A 38 -2.08 -13.36 -19.17
CA ILE A 38 -2.36 -11.98 -18.78
C ILE A 38 -1.39 -11.05 -19.49
N THR A 39 -1.89 -9.93 -19.99
CA THR A 39 -1.09 -8.86 -20.61
C THR A 39 -1.45 -7.47 -20.09
N LYS A 40 -2.62 -7.31 -19.46
CA LYS A 40 -3.15 -6.04 -18.96
C LYS A 40 -4.03 -6.25 -17.73
N PRO A 41 -4.23 -5.20 -16.90
CA PRO A 41 -4.99 -5.31 -15.64
C PRO A 41 -6.43 -5.80 -15.79
N GLU A 42 -7.12 -5.46 -16.87
CA GLU A 42 -8.51 -5.82 -17.11
C GLU A 42 -8.73 -7.35 -17.25
N GLU A 43 -7.66 -8.10 -17.51
CA GLU A 43 -7.69 -9.56 -17.67
C GLU A 43 -7.52 -10.33 -16.35
N LEU A 44 -7.54 -9.62 -15.21
CA LEU A 44 -7.39 -10.25 -13.90
C LEU A 44 -8.66 -10.92 -13.37
N ALA A 45 -9.81 -10.78 -14.03
CA ALA A 45 -11.01 -11.52 -13.69
C ALA A 45 -10.76 -13.03 -13.78
N ASP A 46 -11.25 -13.79 -12.79
CA ASP A 46 -11.09 -15.23 -12.63
C ASP A 46 -9.63 -15.73 -12.50
N LYS A 47 -8.68 -14.82 -12.22
CA LYS A 47 -7.27 -15.16 -12.00
C LYS A 47 -6.94 -15.33 -10.51
N ARG A 48 -5.90 -16.15 -10.26
CA ARG A 48 -5.33 -16.40 -8.93
C ARG A 48 -4.34 -15.28 -8.58
N LEU A 49 -4.72 -14.39 -7.66
CA LEU A 49 -3.89 -13.26 -7.24
C LEU A 49 -3.41 -13.42 -5.80
N GLY A 50 -2.10 -13.47 -5.63
CA GLY A 50 -1.45 -13.58 -4.34
C GLY A 50 -1.10 -12.24 -3.70
N VAL A 51 -1.39 -12.11 -2.39
CA VAL A 51 -1.00 -10.98 -1.55
C VAL A 51 -0.41 -11.48 -0.24
N ALA A 52 0.47 -10.71 0.39
CA ALA A 52 0.99 -11.10 1.69
C ALA A 52 -0.14 -11.19 2.73
N GLU A 53 -1.03 -10.21 2.74
CA GLU A 53 -2.19 -10.15 3.63
C GLU A 53 -3.35 -9.39 2.98
N TYR A 54 -4.57 -9.95 3.00
CA TYR A 54 -5.71 -9.36 2.31
C TYR A 54 -6.06 -7.96 2.83
N GLN A 55 -6.04 -7.75 4.14
CA GLN A 55 -6.38 -6.46 4.77
C GLN A 55 -5.21 -5.46 4.84
N GLN A 56 -4.01 -5.79 4.35
CA GLN A 56 -2.91 -4.82 4.36
C GLN A 56 -3.18 -3.63 3.44
N THR A 57 -2.55 -2.50 3.73
CA THR A 57 -2.74 -1.25 2.98
C THR A 57 -2.43 -1.38 1.49
N ALA A 58 -1.39 -2.13 1.13
CA ALA A 58 -1.05 -2.40 -0.26
C ALA A 58 -2.20 -3.12 -1.00
N ALA A 59 -2.72 -4.20 -0.41
CA ALA A 59 -3.81 -4.98 -1.01
C ALA A 59 -5.11 -4.18 -1.09
N LEU A 60 -5.39 -3.30 -0.10
CA LEU A 60 -6.52 -2.37 -0.14
C LEU A 60 -6.41 -1.42 -1.35
N TRP A 61 -5.25 -0.78 -1.54
CA TRP A 61 -5.02 0.11 -2.68
C TRP A 61 -5.09 -0.63 -4.01
N ILE A 62 -4.47 -1.82 -4.11
CA ILE A 62 -4.51 -2.64 -5.33
C ILE A 62 -5.95 -2.93 -5.71
N ARG A 63 -6.79 -3.41 -4.78
CA ARG A 63 -8.21 -3.70 -5.07
C ARG A 63 -8.99 -2.47 -5.50
N GLY A 64 -8.83 -1.36 -4.77
CA GLY A 64 -9.52 -0.12 -5.12
C GLY A 64 -9.12 0.40 -6.50
N ILE A 65 -7.82 0.39 -6.82
CA ILE A 65 -7.32 0.83 -8.13
C ILE A 65 -7.77 -0.14 -9.24
N LEU A 66 -7.70 -1.45 -9.03
CA LEU A 66 -8.18 -2.42 -10.02
C LEU A 66 -9.67 -2.25 -10.31
N GLU A 67 -10.48 -1.97 -9.32
CA GLU A 67 -11.93 -1.78 -9.49
C GLU A 67 -12.25 -0.44 -10.15
N HIS A 68 -11.71 0.66 -9.64
CA HIS A 68 -12.09 2.01 -10.09
C HIS A 68 -11.39 2.47 -11.38
N ASP A 69 -10.16 2.00 -11.65
CA ASP A 69 -9.40 2.41 -12.82
C ASP A 69 -9.48 1.39 -13.98
N PHE A 70 -9.67 0.09 -13.65
CA PHE A 70 -9.59 -1.00 -14.63
C PHE A 70 -10.86 -1.88 -14.66
N GLY A 71 -11.87 -1.59 -13.86
CA GLY A 71 -13.15 -2.30 -13.86
C GLY A 71 -13.10 -3.75 -13.35
N VAL A 72 -12.04 -4.12 -12.61
CA VAL A 72 -11.84 -5.47 -12.09
C VAL A 72 -12.26 -5.57 -10.64
N SER A 73 -13.45 -6.13 -10.41
CA SER A 73 -14.00 -6.27 -9.06
C SER A 73 -13.23 -7.33 -8.24
N GLN A 74 -13.03 -7.03 -6.96
CA GLN A 74 -12.42 -7.95 -6.00
C GLN A 74 -13.16 -9.30 -5.91
N TYR A 75 -14.46 -9.34 -6.21
CA TYR A 75 -15.30 -10.54 -6.18
C TYR A 75 -15.05 -11.48 -7.35
N LYS A 76 -14.40 -11.01 -8.42
CA LYS A 76 -14.02 -11.79 -9.60
C LYS A 76 -12.60 -12.33 -9.55
N ILE A 77 -11.88 -12.11 -8.46
CA ILE A 77 -10.49 -12.55 -8.29
C ILE A 77 -10.43 -13.66 -7.24
N HIS A 78 -9.64 -14.70 -7.50
CA HIS A 78 -9.32 -15.74 -6.52
C HIS A 78 -8.12 -15.29 -5.69
N TRP A 79 -8.39 -14.81 -4.47
CA TRP A 79 -7.35 -14.26 -3.58
C TRP A 79 -6.60 -15.35 -2.85
N TYR A 80 -5.28 -15.23 -2.80
CA TYR A 80 -4.38 -16.09 -2.04
C TYR A 80 -3.55 -15.27 -1.08
N MET A 81 -3.59 -15.63 0.21
CA MET A 81 -2.87 -14.94 1.27
C MET A 81 -1.67 -15.76 1.75
N GLU A 82 -0.49 -15.13 1.85
CA GLU A 82 0.73 -15.81 2.31
C GLU A 82 0.77 -15.94 3.83
N ARG A 83 0.40 -14.90 4.59
CA ARG A 83 0.50 -14.91 6.05
C ARG A 83 -0.43 -15.93 6.68
N SER A 84 0.10 -16.70 7.65
CA SER A 84 -0.69 -17.54 8.51
C SER A 84 -1.54 -16.74 9.49
N GLU A 85 -2.43 -17.39 10.23
CA GLU A 85 -3.28 -16.70 11.22
C GLU A 85 -2.47 -16.07 12.35
N GLU A 86 -1.41 -16.75 12.79
CA GLU A 86 -0.53 -16.29 13.87
C GLU A 86 0.28 -15.06 13.46
N MET A 87 0.65 -14.94 12.18
CA MET A 87 1.42 -13.82 11.65
C MET A 87 0.55 -12.71 11.09
N SER A 88 -0.74 -12.94 10.91
CA SER A 88 -1.67 -11.98 10.34
C SER A 88 -2.02 -10.87 11.33
N HIS A 89 -1.96 -9.63 10.89
CA HIS A 89 -2.55 -8.51 11.64
C HIS A 89 -4.07 -8.66 11.77
N GLY A 90 -4.69 -9.52 10.95
CA GLY A 90 -6.11 -9.84 11.00
C GLY A 90 -6.54 -10.46 12.33
N ALA A 91 -5.69 -11.30 12.95
CA ALA A 91 -5.97 -11.85 14.27
C ALA A 91 -6.15 -10.73 15.33
N ALA A 92 -5.24 -9.76 15.37
CA ALA A 92 -5.31 -8.61 16.28
C ALA A 92 -6.48 -7.65 15.98
N THR A 93 -6.92 -7.57 14.72
CA THR A 93 -8.05 -6.72 14.30
C THR A 93 -9.36 -7.49 14.21
N GLY A 94 -9.36 -8.82 14.42
CA GLY A 94 -10.52 -9.69 14.25
C GLY A 94 -11.07 -9.70 12.81
N PHE A 95 -10.24 -9.40 11.83
CA PHE A 95 -10.63 -9.33 10.41
C PHE A 95 -11.08 -10.70 9.88
N LYS A 96 -12.16 -10.70 9.11
CA LYS A 96 -12.60 -11.83 8.30
C LYS A 96 -12.84 -11.33 6.87
N PRO A 97 -12.49 -12.13 5.84
CA PRO A 97 -12.82 -11.75 4.46
C PRO A 97 -14.33 -11.51 4.31
N PRO A 98 -14.74 -10.50 3.51
CA PRO A 98 -16.15 -10.25 3.23
C PRO A 98 -16.82 -11.46 2.57
N ALA A 99 -18.14 -11.60 2.78
CA ALA A 99 -18.92 -12.64 2.12
C ALA A 99 -18.81 -12.53 0.59
N GLY A 100 -18.72 -13.64 -0.09
CA GLY A 100 -18.59 -13.69 -1.56
C GLY A 100 -17.16 -13.54 -2.11
N ILE A 101 -16.18 -13.30 -1.25
CA ILE A 101 -14.77 -13.28 -1.67
C ILE A 101 -14.25 -14.71 -1.76
N SER A 102 -13.69 -15.09 -2.92
CA SER A 102 -12.89 -16.31 -3.06
C SER A 102 -11.54 -16.11 -2.37
N PHE A 103 -11.38 -16.71 -1.21
CA PHE A 103 -10.22 -16.50 -0.34
C PHE A 103 -9.53 -17.82 0.00
N ASN A 104 -8.25 -17.91 -0.29
CA ASN A 104 -7.41 -19.09 -0.09
C ASN A 104 -6.14 -18.70 0.69
N ARG A 105 -5.46 -19.70 1.26
CA ARG A 105 -4.15 -19.54 1.89
C ARG A 105 -3.09 -20.30 1.13
N ILE A 106 -1.92 -19.65 0.99
CA ILE A 106 -0.73 -20.30 0.46
C ILE A 106 -0.20 -21.27 1.51
N ALA A 107 0.14 -22.49 1.09
CA ALA A 107 0.66 -23.53 1.97
C ALA A 107 1.88 -23.03 2.80
N PRO A 108 2.04 -23.49 4.06
CA PRO A 108 3.11 -22.98 4.93
C PRO A 108 4.54 -23.16 4.40
N ASN A 109 4.76 -24.16 3.56
CA ASN A 109 6.03 -24.47 2.91
C ASN A 109 6.25 -23.75 1.59
N LYS A 110 5.34 -22.83 1.20
CA LYS A 110 5.39 -22.01 -0.01
C LYS A 110 5.36 -20.52 0.32
N SER A 111 5.74 -19.71 -0.63
CA SER A 111 5.71 -18.24 -0.58
C SER A 111 5.00 -17.68 -1.81
N LEU A 112 4.69 -16.38 -1.81
CA LEU A 112 4.21 -15.68 -3.00
C LEU A 112 5.15 -15.88 -4.19
N ALA A 113 6.46 -15.76 -3.94
CA ALA A 113 7.46 -15.95 -4.97
C ALA A 113 7.48 -17.38 -5.52
N SER A 114 7.48 -18.38 -4.65
CA SER A 114 7.52 -19.79 -5.08
C SER A 114 6.25 -20.19 -5.85
N THR A 115 5.08 -19.81 -5.35
CA THR A 115 3.79 -20.12 -6.02
C THR A 115 3.64 -19.41 -7.37
N LEU A 116 4.15 -18.17 -7.49
CA LEU A 116 4.16 -17.46 -8.75
C LEU A 116 5.13 -18.12 -9.77
N LEU A 117 6.36 -18.44 -9.32
CA LEU A 117 7.36 -19.13 -10.16
C LEU A 117 6.91 -20.50 -10.66
N GLU A 118 6.18 -21.23 -9.80
CA GLU A 118 5.66 -22.57 -10.10
C GLU A 118 4.32 -22.52 -10.86
N ASN A 119 3.88 -21.33 -11.29
CA ASN A 119 2.61 -21.09 -11.99
C ASN A 119 1.37 -21.60 -11.22
N GLU A 120 1.44 -21.60 -9.90
CA GLU A 120 0.28 -21.87 -9.03
C GLU A 120 -0.51 -20.59 -8.72
N LEU A 121 0.10 -19.43 -8.93
CA LEU A 121 -0.55 -18.13 -9.00
C LEU A 121 -0.36 -17.54 -10.40
N ASP A 122 -1.37 -16.84 -10.89
CA ASP A 122 -1.31 -16.12 -12.16
C ASP A 122 -0.63 -14.78 -12.00
N VAL A 123 -0.91 -14.11 -10.85
CA VAL A 123 -0.38 -12.80 -10.46
C VAL A 123 -0.04 -12.81 -8.98
N ALA A 124 0.96 -12.04 -8.58
CA ALA A 124 1.21 -11.77 -7.18
C ALA A 124 1.67 -10.32 -6.95
N HIS A 125 1.33 -9.78 -5.78
CA HIS A 125 1.91 -8.55 -5.28
C HIS A 125 3.32 -8.86 -4.78
N VAL A 126 4.23 -8.90 -5.70
CA VAL A 126 5.67 -9.09 -5.48
C VAL A 126 6.35 -7.94 -6.19
N ALA A 127 6.78 -6.97 -5.43
CA ALA A 127 7.56 -5.89 -5.99
C ALA A 127 8.72 -6.50 -6.81
N SER A 128 8.82 -6.20 -8.08
CA SER A 128 9.83 -6.57 -9.09
C SER A 128 10.85 -7.67 -8.71
N PRO A 129 11.32 -8.54 -9.61
CA PRO A 129 12.36 -9.54 -9.33
C PRO A 129 13.61 -9.00 -8.61
N TRP A 130 13.93 -7.73 -8.83
CA TRP A 130 15.02 -7.03 -8.13
C TRP A 130 14.71 -6.76 -6.67
N VAL A 131 13.49 -6.36 -6.35
CA VAL A 131 13.05 -6.09 -4.98
C VAL A 131 12.78 -7.38 -4.22
N LEU A 132 12.38 -8.45 -4.92
CA LEU A 132 12.24 -9.80 -4.33
C LEU A 132 13.55 -10.32 -3.75
N ARG A 133 14.68 -10.01 -4.38
CA ARG A 133 16.01 -10.40 -3.86
C ARG A 133 16.47 -9.54 -2.68
N ALA A 134 16.04 -8.27 -2.62
CA ALA A 134 16.52 -7.31 -1.64
C ALA A 134 15.57 -7.12 -0.45
N ASN A 135 14.25 -7.17 -0.68
CA ASN A 135 13.20 -6.90 0.32
C ASN A 135 12.05 -7.88 0.14
N ALA A 136 12.34 -9.17 0.20
CA ALA A 136 11.31 -10.18 0.10
C ALA A 136 10.27 -10.00 1.21
N LEU A 137 9.00 -9.91 0.81
CA LEU A 137 7.89 -9.86 1.72
C LEU A 137 7.74 -11.23 2.39
N ASP A 138 7.70 -11.21 3.71
CA ASP A 138 7.37 -12.38 4.52
C ASP A 138 8.16 -13.65 4.15
N ARG A 139 7.49 -14.74 3.76
CA ARG A 139 8.13 -16.04 3.47
C ARG A 139 8.97 -16.04 2.19
N SER A 140 8.73 -15.14 1.25
CA SER A 140 9.48 -15.09 -0.02
C SER A 140 10.99 -14.84 0.18
N SER A 141 11.40 -14.27 1.31
CA SER A 141 12.82 -14.14 1.68
C SER A 141 13.49 -15.46 2.00
N ARG A 142 12.73 -16.47 2.40
CA ARG A 142 13.22 -17.77 2.87
C ARG A 142 12.92 -18.90 1.90
N ILE A 143 11.81 -18.78 1.16
CA ILE A 143 11.31 -19.81 0.24
C ILE A 143 11.30 -19.19 -1.16
N ALA A 144 12.40 -19.36 -1.89
CA ALA A 144 12.59 -18.74 -3.20
C ALA A 144 11.81 -19.42 -4.33
N GLY A 145 11.36 -20.66 -4.14
CA GLY A 145 10.71 -21.46 -5.19
C GLY A 145 11.68 -22.00 -6.24
N LYS A 146 11.15 -22.85 -7.12
CA LYS A 146 11.85 -23.44 -8.26
C LYS A 146 11.16 -22.99 -9.54
N GLY A 147 11.89 -22.33 -10.44
CA GLY A 147 11.33 -21.87 -11.71
C GLY A 147 12.23 -20.86 -12.41
N ASP A 148 11.79 -20.44 -13.58
CA ASP A 148 12.50 -19.47 -14.40
C ASP A 148 11.95 -18.05 -14.14
N TRP A 149 12.75 -17.21 -13.50
CA TRP A 149 12.39 -15.80 -13.26
C TRP A 149 12.15 -15.00 -14.55
N ASN A 150 12.65 -15.45 -15.70
CA ASN A 150 12.36 -14.80 -16.99
C ASN A 150 10.88 -14.92 -17.37
N LYS A 151 10.17 -15.87 -16.80
CA LYS A 151 8.72 -16.04 -16.98
C LYS A 151 7.88 -15.09 -16.13
N ILE A 152 8.49 -14.37 -15.19
CA ILE A 152 7.78 -13.39 -14.34
C ILE A 152 7.97 -12.00 -14.92
N LYS A 153 6.87 -11.34 -15.24
CA LYS A 153 6.85 -10.00 -15.83
C LYS A 153 6.03 -9.04 -14.96
N PRO A 154 6.42 -7.75 -14.91
CA PRO A 154 5.59 -6.74 -14.26
C PRO A 154 4.30 -6.53 -15.07
N LEU A 155 3.17 -6.43 -14.37
CA LEU A 155 1.87 -6.13 -14.99
C LEU A 155 1.85 -4.71 -15.59
N PHE A 156 2.59 -3.80 -15.00
CA PHE A 156 2.84 -2.44 -15.47
C PHE A 156 4.32 -2.31 -15.84
N PRO A 157 4.70 -2.58 -17.09
CA PRO A 157 6.11 -2.60 -17.49
C PRO A 157 6.77 -1.23 -17.42
N ASP A 158 6.03 -0.16 -17.70
CA ASP A 158 6.47 1.23 -17.49
C ASP A 158 5.81 1.80 -16.23
N ARG A 159 6.52 1.66 -15.12
CA ARG A 159 6.08 2.16 -13.81
C ARG A 159 5.97 3.69 -13.75
N MET A 160 6.76 4.39 -14.55
CA MET A 160 6.76 5.86 -14.57
C MET A 160 5.55 6.37 -15.34
N ALA A 161 5.25 5.77 -16.49
CA ALA A 161 4.06 6.10 -17.25
C ALA A 161 2.77 5.82 -16.45
N GLU A 162 2.71 4.67 -15.75
CA GLU A 162 1.57 4.37 -14.87
C GLU A 162 1.50 5.34 -13.69
N GLY A 163 2.63 5.72 -13.12
CA GLY A 163 2.69 6.73 -12.06
C GLY A 163 2.14 8.09 -12.51
N ALA A 164 2.53 8.53 -13.70
CA ALA A 164 2.04 9.77 -14.30
C ALA A 164 0.53 9.70 -14.60
N ARG A 165 0.06 8.58 -15.17
CA ARG A 165 -1.37 8.32 -15.41
C ARG A 165 -2.16 8.44 -14.11
N PHE A 166 -1.74 7.69 -13.08
CA PHE A 166 -2.43 7.65 -11.80
C PHE A 166 -2.46 9.04 -11.14
N TYR A 167 -1.32 9.72 -11.07
CA TYR A 167 -1.27 11.05 -10.46
C TYR A 167 -2.10 12.07 -11.22
N LYS A 168 -2.07 12.05 -12.55
CA LYS A 168 -2.89 12.93 -13.40
C LYS A 168 -4.39 12.71 -13.16
N GLN A 169 -4.81 11.47 -12.96
CA GLN A 169 -6.22 11.12 -12.75
C GLN A 169 -6.70 11.44 -11.34
N HIS A 170 -5.88 11.17 -10.31
CA HIS A 170 -6.31 11.20 -8.91
C HIS A 170 -5.75 12.38 -8.11
N GLY A 171 -4.66 13.00 -8.53
CA GLY A 171 -4.04 14.13 -7.85
C GLY A 171 -3.27 13.77 -6.56
N PHE A 172 -3.03 12.48 -6.31
CA PHE A 172 -2.28 12.02 -5.14
C PHE A 172 -1.48 10.75 -5.41
N LEU A 173 -0.54 10.44 -4.51
CA LEU A 173 0.10 9.13 -4.44
C LEU A 173 -0.44 8.33 -3.24
N PRO A 174 -0.69 7.00 -3.40
CA PRO A 174 -1.23 6.16 -2.34
C PRO A 174 -0.32 6.09 -1.12
N VAL A 175 -0.91 6.31 0.06
CA VAL A 175 -0.21 6.22 1.35
C VAL A 175 -0.10 4.78 1.82
N ASN A 176 1.03 4.42 2.44
CA ASN A 176 1.20 3.12 3.10
C ASN A 176 0.97 3.20 4.61
N HIS A 177 1.68 4.10 5.29
CA HIS A 177 1.72 4.20 6.74
C HIS A 177 1.27 5.55 7.26
N THR A 178 0.83 5.56 8.52
CA THR A 178 0.67 6.75 9.34
C THR A 178 1.16 6.44 10.76
N TYR A 179 1.42 7.46 11.55
CA TYR A 179 1.72 7.32 12.97
C TYR A 179 0.43 7.42 13.78
N ILE A 180 0.38 6.67 14.86
CA ILE A 180 -0.77 6.65 15.79
C ILE A 180 -0.31 6.98 17.22
N ILE A 181 -1.20 7.57 17.98
CA ILE A 181 -1.05 7.83 19.42
C ILE A 181 -2.15 7.04 20.13
N ARG A 182 -1.84 6.42 21.26
CA ARG A 182 -2.84 5.81 22.14
C ARG A 182 -3.81 6.89 22.63
N GLY A 183 -5.11 6.58 22.66
CA GLY A 183 -6.14 7.54 23.02
C GLY A 183 -6.01 8.06 24.45
N ASP A 184 -5.59 7.22 25.40
CA ASP A 184 -5.36 7.63 26.79
C ASP A 184 -4.22 8.65 26.92
N ILE A 185 -3.15 8.50 26.14
CA ILE A 185 -2.04 9.47 26.07
C ILE A 185 -2.52 10.77 25.44
N TYR A 186 -3.26 10.68 24.33
CA TYR A 186 -3.78 11.87 23.64
C TYR A 186 -4.73 12.68 24.52
N ARG A 187 -5.60 12.01 25.29
CA ARG A 187 -6.50 12.73 26.24
C ARG A 187 -5.77 13.40 27.39
N LYS A 188 -4.70 12.79 27.90
CA LYS A 188 -3.87 13.39 28.96
C LYS A 188 -3.00 14.54 28.45
N CYS A 189 -2.51 14.44 27.23
CA CYS A 189 -1.54 15.35 26.63
C CYS A 189 -1.95 15.72 25.20
N PRO A 190 -3.06 16.46 24.96
CA PRO A 190 -3.54 16.75 23.60
C PRO A 190 -2.52 17.48 22.72
N TRP A 191 -1.66 18.28 23.33
CA TRP A 191 -0.57 19.01 22.67
C TRP A 191 0.48 18.09 22.00
N VAL A 192 0.58 16.83 22.44
CA VAL A 192 1.58 15.88 21.90
C VAL A 192 1.38 15.65 20.40
N ALA A 193 0.16 15.66 19.91
CA ALA A 193 -0.14 15.43 18.51
C ALA A 193 0.46 16.54 17.63
N PHE A 194 0.24 17.79 17.98
CA PHE A 194 0.77 18.93 17.25
C PHE A 194 2.31 19.01 17.31
N ASN A 195 2.87 18.75 18.48
CA ASN A 195 4.33 18.78 18.67
C ASN A 195 5.02 17.67 17.87
N LEU A 196 4.49 16.45 17.87
CA LEU A 196 5.02 15.35 17.05
C LEU A 196 4.88 15.68 15.57
N TYR A 197 3.74 16.18 15.12
CA TYR A 197 3.57 16.60 13.73
C TYR A 197 4.64 17.62 13.31
N THR A 198 4.82 18.66 14.11
CA THR A 198 5.84 19.70 13.88
C THR A 198 7.26 19.11 13.85
N GLY A 199 7.55 18.18 14.76
CA GLY A 199 8.82 17.45 14.79
C GLY A 199 9.06 16.65 13.49
N PHE A 200 8.05 15.93 13.02
CA PHE A 200 8.13 15.18 11.75
C PHE A 200 8.29 16.09 10.53
N VAL A 201 7.61 17.24 10.49
CA VAL A 201 7.78 18.23 9.41
C VAL A 201 9.22 18.73 9.36
N LYS A 202 9.81 19.09 10.53
CA LYS A 202 11.20 19.52 10.62
C LYS A 202 12.17 18.39 10.22
N ALA A 203 11.96 17.17 10.68
CA ALA A 203 12.78 16.01 10.33
C ALA A 203 12.74 15.73 8.82
N LYS A 204 11.56 15.84 8.19
CA LYS A 204 11.39 15.69 6.75
C LYS A 204 12.18 16.76 5.97
N ALA A 205 12.12 18.02 6.43
CA ALA A 205 12.87 19.12 5.79
C ALA A 205 14.39 18.86 5.83
N LEU A 206 14.94 18.50 7.00
CA LEU A 206 16.34 18.13 7.16
C LEU A 206 16.74 16.93 6.30
N ALA A 207 15.92 15.88 6.28
CA ALA A 207 16.19 14.68 5.47
C ALA A 207 16.23 15.01 3.99
N ARG A 208 15.34 15.91 3.51
CA ARG A 208 15.30 16.34 2.12
C ARG A 208 16.54 17.13 1.74
N GLU A 209 16.97 18.08 2.57
CA GLU A 209 18.20 18.85 2.38
C GLU A 209 19.42 17.93 2.29
N GLN A 210 19.60 17.05 3.28
CA GLN A 210 20.70 16.09 3.30
C GLN A 210 20.68 15.11 2.12
N LEU A 211 19.50 14.69 1.66
CA LEU A 211 19.37 13.80 0.52
C LEU A 211 19.85 14.47 -0.75
N LEU A 212 19.46 15.71 -1.01
CA LEU A 212 19.87 16.47 -2.19
C LEU A 212 21.38 16.69 -2.26
N GLU A 213 22.04 16.84 -1.09
CA GLU A 213 23.49 16.95 -1.01
C GLU A 213 24.22 15.62 -1.31
N ARG A 214 23.64 14.48 -0.90
CA ARG A 214 24.27 13.15 -0.97
C ARG A 214 23.96 12.36 -2.25
N ILE A 215 22.86 12.65 -2.90
CA ILE A 215 22.41 11.95 -4.11
C ILE A 215 23.49 11.84 -5.20
N PRO A 216 24.25 12.90 -5.55
CA PRO A 216 25.25 12.82 -6.62
C PRO A 216 26.33 11.76 -6.42
N THR A 217 26.57 11.34 -5.19
CA THR A 217 27.59 10.33 -4.87
C THR A 217 27.07 8.90 -4.79
N ALA A 218 25.74 8.73 -4.75
CA ALA A 218 25.11 7.43 -4.55
C ALA A 218 24.37 6.91 -5.80
N LEU A 219 23.75 7.81 -6.57
CA LEU A 219 22.94 7.46 -7.73
C LEU A 219 23.26 8.40 -8.90
N PHE A 220 23.83 7.86 -9.98
CA PHE A 220 24.33 8.63 -11.12
C PHE A 220 23.22 9.49 -11.79
N PHE A 221 22.03 8.92 -11.99
CA PHE A 221 20.88 9.60 -12.61
C PHE A 221 19.91 10.23 -11.61
N ALA A 222 20.34 10.46 -10.36
CA ALA A 222 19.45 11.00 -9.34
C ALA A 222 18.93 12.41 -9.63
N PRO A 223 19.72 13.35 -10.19
CA PRO A 223 19.22 14.67 -10.57
C PRO A 223 18.08 14.59 -11.60
N GLU A 224 18.22 13.71 -12.59
CA GLU A 224 17.22 13.49 -13.63
C GLU A 224 15.94 12.91 -13.04
N TYR A 225 16.04 11.91 -12.16
CA TYR A 225 14.89 11.36 -11.44
C TYR A 225 14.21 12.39 -10.55
N ALA A 226 14.97 13.24 -9.89
CA ALA A 226 14.42 14.34 -9.08
C ALA A 226 13.67 15.37 -9.94
N ALA A 227 14.23 15.74 -11.10
CA ALA A 227 13.58 16.65 -12.05
C ALA A 227 12.28 16.05 -12.60
N MET A 228 12.29 14.78 -13.04
CA MET A 228 11.10 14.07 -13.52
C MET A 228 10.02 13.96 -12.43
N THR A 229 10.41 13.67 -11.19
CA THR A 229 9.47 13.62 -10.07
C THR A 229 8.83 14.98 -9.83
N ARG A 230 9.60 16.05 -9.88
CA ARG A 230 9.10 17.42 -9.71
C ARG A 230 8.14 17.82 -10.84
N GLU A 231 8.47 17.50 -12.07
CA GLU A 231 7.61 17.76 -13.22
C GLU A 231 6.28 17.01 -13.12
N MET A 232 6.30 15.76 -12.70
CA MET A 232 5.13 14.88 -12.62
C MET A 232 4.22 15.20 -11.42
N ILE A 233 4.80 15.43 -10.23
CA ILE A 233 4.11 15.42 -8.93
C ILE A 233 4.20 16.80 -8.23
N GLY A 234 5.19 17.61 -8.55
CA GLY A 234 5.50 18.87 -7.87
C GLY A 234 6.64 18.73 -6.85
N ASP A 235 6.83 19.80 -6.08
CA ASP A 235 7.98 19.93 -5.18
C ASP A 235 7.93 18.99 -3.95
N ASP A 236 6.76 18.58 -3.50
CA ASP A 236 6.60 17.70 -2.35
C ASP A 236 5.77 16.44 -2.69
N PRO A 237 6.41 15.35 -3.14
CA PRO A 237 5.71 14.09 -3.42
C PRO A 237 5.21 13.37 -2.15
N PHE A 238 5.57 13.84 -0.96
CA PHE A 238 5.21 13.27 0.33
C PHE A 238 4.54 14.30 1.26
N PRO A 239 3.46 14.98 0.84
CA PRO A 239 2.84 16.01 1.68
C PRO A 239 2.32 15.41 2.99
N TYR A 240 2.54 16.13 4.10
CA TYR A 240 1.92 15.87 5.40
C TYR A 240 0.71 16.79 5.56
N GLY A 241 -0.10 16.53 6.60
CA GLY A 241 -1.31 17.30 6.89
C GLY A 241 -2.58 16.68 6.31
N VAL A 242 -3.70 17.02 6.92
CA VAL A 242 -5.04 16.53 6.52
C VAL A 242 -5.48 17.23 5.22
N LYS A 243 -5.36 18.55 5.16
CA LYS A 243 -5.85 19.34 4.02
C LYS A 243 -5.16 18.95 2.71
N ALA A 244 -3.82 18.85 2.73
CA ALA A 244 -3.04 18.46 1.56
C ALA A 244 -3.31 17.02 1.10
N ASN A 245 -3.90 16.19 1.95
CA ASN A 245 -4.14 14.78 1.69
C ASN A 245 -5.63 14.41 1.64
N LYS A 246 -6.53 15.38 1.63
CA LYS A 246 -7.97 15.12 1.75
C LYS A 246 -8.48 14.15 0.71
N VAL A 247 -8.15 14.32 -0.55
CA VAL A 247 -8.59 13.45 -1.65
C VAL A 247 -8.09 12.01 -1.44
N MET A 248 -6.85 11.85 -1.05
CA MET A 248 -6.25 10.53 -0.76
C MET A 248 -6.89 9.87 0.47
N LEU A 249 -7.18 10.65 1.53
CA LEU A 249 -7.85 10.15 2.74
C LEU A 249 -9.28 9.72 2.45
N ASP A 250 -10.02 10.53 1.70
CA ASP A 250 -11.38 10.19 1.28
C ASP A 250 -11.41 8.89 0.44
N ALA A 251 -10.42 8.71 -0.46
CA ALA A 251 -10.30 7.51 -1.27
C ALA A 251 -10.00 6.26 -0.44
N ILE A 252 -9.01 6.29 0.46
CA ILE A 252 -8.66 5.10 1.26
C ILE A 252 -9.79 4.73 2.24
N ILE A 253 -10.51 5.71 2.79
CA ILE A 253 -11.68 5.49 3.65
C ILE A 253 -12.82 4.84 2.84
N ALA A 254 -13.08 5.36 1.64
CA ALA A 254 -14.10 4.81 0.74
C ALA A 254 -13.74 3.36 0.36
N PHE A 255 -12.53 3.11 -0.13
CA PHE A 255 -12.06 1.77 -0.48
C PHE A 255 -12.12 0.79 0.69
N SER A 256 -11.79 1.24 1.91
CA SER A 256 -11.88 0.39 3.10
C SER A 256 -13.33 -0.07 3.37
N HIS A 257 -14.30 0.82 3.17
CA HIS A 257 -15.71 0.49 3.35
C HIS A 257 -16.26 -0.35 2.20
N GLU A 258 -16.06 0.05 0.95
CA GLU A 258 -16.50 -0.66 -0.25
C GLU A 258 -15.99 -2.10 -0.30
N GLN A 259 -14.77 -2.31 0.16
CA GLN A 259 -14.15 -3.63 0.23
C GLN A 259 -14.55 -4.44 1.48
N GLY A 260 -15.46 -3.93 2.31
CA GLY A 260 -15.95 -4.62 3.51
C GLY A 260 -14.93 -4.73 4.65
N LEU A 261 -13.84 -3.94 4.62
CA LEU A 261 -12.86 -3.94 5.70
C LEU A 261 -13.35 -3.17 6.93
N THR A 262 -14.15 -2.13 6.72
CA THR A 262 -14.82 -1.36 7.77
C THR A 262 -16.35 -1.43 7.61
N PRO A 263 -17.11 -1.55 8.71
CA PRO A 263 -18.57 -1.71 8.66
C PRO A 263 -19.30 -0.46 8.16
N ARG A 264 -18.64 0.70 8.21
CA ARG A 264 -19.13 1.99 7.73
C ARG A 264 -17.99 2.85 7.18
N LYS A 265 -18.36 3.82 6.38
CA LYS A 265 -17.42 4.87 5.96
C LYS A 265 -17.16 5.78 7.16
N MET A 266 -15.91 5.86 7.59
CA MET A 266 -15.47 6.74 8.68
C MET A 266 -15.24 8.16 8.16
N THR A 267 -15.17 9.15 9.07
CA THR A 267 -14.78 10.51 8.72
C THR A 267 -13.32 10.79 9.10
N VAL A 268 -12.74 11.80 8.49
CA VAL A 268 -11.34 12.21 8.79
C VAL A 268 -11.23 12.69 10.24
N GLU A 269 -12.26 13.37 10.75
CA GLU A 269 -12.34 13.89 12.12
C GLU A 269 -12.33 12.79 13.18
N GLU A 270 -12.89 11.61 12.84
CA GLU A 270 -12.85 10.44 13.73
C GLU A 270 -11.47 9.76 13.79
N LEU A 271 -10.64 10.00 12.79
CA LEU A 271 -9.38 9.29 12.59
C LEU A 271 -8.18 10.09 13.08
N PHE A 272 -8.19 11.41 12.89
CA PHE A 272 -7.02 12.27 13.16
C PHE A 272 -7.20 13.15 14.40
N ALA A 273 -6.08 13.49 15.02
CA ALA A 273 -6.07 14.37 16.18
C ALA A 273 -6.67 15.74 15.84
N GLN A 274 -7.60 16.24 16.67
CA GLN A 274 -8.36 17.46 16.44
C GLN A 274 -7.44 18.66 16.14
N SER A 275 -6.33 18.80 16.86
CA SER A 275 -5.35 19.87 16.67
C SER A 275 -4.57 19.82 15.35
N THR A 276 -4.77 18.76 14.56
CA THR A 276 -4.07 18.56 13.27
C THR A 276 -5.00 18.55 12.07
N LEU A 277 -6.31 18.73 12.25
CA LEU A 277 -7.30 18.69 11.17
C LEU A 277 -7.14 19.86 10.18
N ASP A 278 -6.69 20.99 10.67
CA ASP A 278 -6.51 22.22 9.88
C ASP A 278 -5.14 22.34 9.20
N LEU A 279 -4.27 21.36 9.40
CA LEU A 279 -2.92 21.31 8.82
C LEU A 279 -2.90 20.73 7.42
#